data_acec100319d61d3ac5fb0057361fe557
#
_entry.id   acec100319d61d3ac5fb0057361fe557
#
_cell.length_a   1.000
_cell.length_b   1.000
_cell.length_c   1.000
_cell.angle_alpha   90.00
_cell.angle_beta   90.00
_cell.angle_gamma   90.00
#
_symmetry.space_group_name_H-M   'P 1'
#
loop_
_entity.id
_entity.type
_entity.pdbx_description
1 polymer ?
#
loop_
_entity_poly.entity_id
_entity_poly.type
_entity_poly.pdbx_seq_one_letter_code
_entity_poly.pdbx_strand_id
1 'polypeptide(L)' 'MCENVKAAVEAAGGTMADICRVDVYVRSMRDFDTIHKVRREYFPEPPPASTMVEVSGFTHPDYLIEMNAIAVLP' A
#
# COMPACT_ATOMS: atom_id res chain seq x y z
N MET A 1 2.91 5.60 -5.19
CA MET A 1 2.93 4.38 -4.37
C MET A 1 1.85 3.39 -4.77
N CYS A 2 0.58 3.71 -4.62
CA CYS A 2 -0.49 2.79 -5.02
C CYS A 2 -0.46 2.46 -6.51
N GLU A 3 -0.10 3.42 -7.35
CA GLU A 3 0.06 3.18 -8.78
C GLU A 3 1.14 2.13 -9.07
N ASN A 4 2.23 2.15 -8.33
CA ASN A 4 3.31 1.17 -8.51
C ASN A 4 2.86 -0.24 -8.10
N VAL A 5 2.11 -0.34 -7.01
CA VAL A 5 1.55 -1.63 -6.56
C VAL A 5 0.55 -2.15 -7.59
N LYS A 6 -0.32 -1.27 -8.11
CA LYS A 6 -1.29 -1.64 -9.12
C LYS A 6 -0.60 -2.15 -10.39
N ALA A 7 0.41 -1.43 -10.87
CA ALA A 7 1.17 -1.84 -12.04
C ALA A 7 1.83 -3.21 -11.85
N ALA A 8 2.40 -3.46 -10.66
CA ALA A 8 3.06 -4.71 -10.36
C ALA A 8 2.07 -5.89 -10.35
N VAL A 9 0.92 -5.72 -9.69
CA VAL A 9 -0.06 -6.80 -9.60
C VAL A 9 -0.71 -7.08 -10.96
N GLU A 10 -0.94 -6.05 -11.75
CA GLU A 10 -1.49 -6.21 -13.10
C GLU A 10 -0.49 -6.90 -14.03
N ALA A 11 0.79 -6.57 -13.92
CA ALA A 11 1.85 -7.24 -14.68
C ALA A 11 1.93 -8.73 -14.35
N ALA A 12 1.57 -9.12 -13.12
CA ALA A 12 1.55 -10.52 -12.71
C ALA A 12 0.25 -11.24 -13.09
N GLY A 13 -0.69 -10.55 -13.73
CA GLY A 13 -1.95 -11.14 -14.18
C GLY A 13 -3.10 -11.00 -13.21
N GLY A 14 -2.95 -10.18 -12.17
CA GLY A 14 -3.99 -9.94 -11.18
C GLY A 14 -4.56 -8.53 -11.25
N THR A 15 -5.38 -8.20 -10.25
CA THR A 15 -5.96 -6.87 -10.09
C THR A 15 -5.83 -6.43 -8.62
N MET A 16 -6.15 -5.18 -8.33
CA MET A 16 -6.13 -4.68 -6.95
C MET A 16 -7.08 -5.46 -6.03
N ALA A 17 -8.13 -6.04 -6.57
CA ALA A 17 -9.07 -6.87 -5.81
C ALA A 17 -8.44 -8.20 -5.34
N ASP A 18 -7.34 -8.63 -5.96
CA ASP A 18 -6.65 -9.86 -5.58
C ASP A 18 -5.69 -9.65 -4.40
N ILE A 19 -5.45 -8.41 -4.01
CA ILE A 19 -4.57 -8.10 -2.86
C ILE A 19 -5.32 -8.41 -1.57
N CYS A 20 -4.74 -9.29 -0.76
CA CYS A 20 -5.35 -9.73 0.49
C CYS A 20 -4.71 -9.11 1.73
N ARG A 21 -3.52 -8.54 1.62
CA ARG A 21 -2.82 -7.90 2.73
C ARG A 21 -1.96 -6.75 2.24
N VAL A 22 -1.96 -5.66 3.00
CA VAL A 22 -1.11 -4.49 2.75
C VAL A 22 -0.46 -4.06 4.05
N ASP A 23 0.85 -3.84 4.03
CA ASP A 23 1.59 -3.25 5.14
C ASP A 23 2.16 -1.91 4.67
N VAL A 24 1.91 -0.84 5.42
CA VAL A 24 2.33 0.50 5.07
C VAL A 24 3.26 1.04 6.15
N TYR A 25 4.41 1.55 5.74
CA TYR A 25 5.43 2.13 6.62
C TYR A 25 5.57 3.59 6.29
N VAL A 26 5.48 4.47 7.28
CA VAL A 26 5.53 5.92 7.08
C VAL A 26 6.54 6.57 8.00
N ARG A 27 7.13 7.68 7.55
CA ARG A 27 8.03 8.48 8.37
C ARG A 27 7.28 9.35 9.37
N SER A 28 6.02 9.68 9.09
CA SER A 28 5.19 10.49 9.98
C SER A 28 3.74 10.10 9.84
N MET A 29 3.07 9.94 10.96
CA MET A 29 1.63 9.66 10.99
C MET A 29 0.79 10.91 10.72
N ARG A 30 1.41 12.08 10.56
CA ARG A 30 0.67 13.31 10.21
C ARG A 30 -0.07 13.20 8.90
N ASP A 31 0.44 12.37 7.98
CA ASP A 31 -0.16 12.19 6.66
C ASP A 31 -1.17 11.05 6.61
N PHE A 32 -1.53 10.49 7.78
CA PHE A 32 -2.42 9.31 7.87
C PHE A 32 -3.73 9.52 7.10
N ASP A 33 -4.41 10.64 7.31
CA ASP A 33 -5.72 10.87 6.68
C ASP A 33 -5.60 10.95 5.16
N THR A 34 -4.59 11.63 4.65
CA THR A 34 -4.34 11.76 3.21
C THR A 34 -4.01 10.39 2.60
N ILE A 35 -3.12 9.64 3.24
CA ILE A 35 -2.72 8.31 2.78
C ILE A 35 -3.91 7.37 2.78
N HIS A 36 -4.70 7.38 3.84
CA HIS A 36 -5.88 6.53 3.97
C HIS A 36 -6.91 6.83 2.88
N LYS A 37 -7.14 8.12 2.58
CA LYS A 37 -8.04 8.55 1.52
C LYS A 37 -7.62 8.00 0.16
N VAL A 38 -6.33 8.12 -0.17
CA VAL A 38 -5.80 7.60 -1.44
C VAL A 38 -5.95 6.10 -1.52
N ARG A 39 -5.65 5.38 -0.43
CA ARG A 39 -5.78 3.92 -0.40
C ARG A 39 -7.21 3.46 -0.69
N ARG A 40 -8.21 4.17 -0.16
CA ARG A 40 -9.63 3.82 -0.39
C ARG A 40 -10.03 3.94 -1.85
N GLU A 41 -9.35 4.78 -2.62
CA GLU A 41 -9.61 4.93 -4.05
C GLU A 41 -9.07 3.75 -4.86
N TYR A 42 -8.03 3.07 -4.36
CA TYR A 42 -7.36 1.98 -5.06
C TYR A 42 -7.84 0.59 -4.65
N PHE A 43 -8.36 0.43 -3.44
CA PHE A 43 -8.75 -0.89 -2.93
C PHE A 43 -10.28 -1.00 -2.86
N PRO A 44 -10.87 -1.98 -3.61
CA PRO A 44 -12.31 -2.19 -3.59
C PRO A 44 -12.77 -2.81 -2.27
N GLU A 45 -14.07 -2.76 -2.03
CA GLU A 45 -14.68 -3.46 -0.91
C GLU A 45 -14.85 -4.95 -1.22
N PRO A 46 -14.61 -5.86 -0.27
CA PRO A 46 -14.05 -5.58 1.06
C PRO A 46 -12.57 -5.23 0.98
N PRO A 47 -12.07 -4.32 1.83
CA PRO A 47 -10.66 -3.94 1.79
C PRO A 47 -9.76 -5.08 2.28
N PRO A 48 -8.49 -5.12 1.83
CA PRO A 48 -7.54 -6.11 2.33
C PRO A 48 -7.18 -5.85 3.79
N ALA A 49 -6.64 -6.86 4.46
CA ALA A 49 -6.05 -6.70 5.78
C ALA A 49 -4.91 -5.67 5.67
N SER A 50 -4.84 -4.73 6.60
CA SER A 50 -3.91 -3.61 6.49
C SER A 50 -3.29 -3.27 7.84
N THR A 51 -1.98 -2.98 7.81
CA THR A 51 -1.23 -2.47 8.95
C THR A 51 -0.50 -1.21 8.52
N MET A 52 -0.54 -0.16 9.35
CA MET A 52 0.24 1.05 9.12
C MET A 52 1.06 1.36 10.36
N VAL A 53 2.36 1.56 10.20
CA VAL A 53 3.27 1.87 11.30
C VAL A 53 4.19 3.03 10.92
N GLU A 54 4.56 3.82 11.92
CA GLU A 54 5.57 4.85 11.78
C GLU A 54 6.94 4.22 12.02
N VAL A 55 7.90 4.55 11.15
CA VAL A 55 9.27 4.03 11.26
C VAL A 55 10.25 5.19 11.40
N SER A 56 11.42 4.90 11.98
CA SER A 56 12.44 5.93 12.22
C SER A 56 13.20 6.32 10.95
N GLY A 57 13.18 5.49 9.91
CA GLY A 57 13.85 5.80 8.66
C GLY A 57 13.73 4.69 7.63
N PHE A 58 14.14 5.02 6.42
CA PHE A 58 14.23 4.08 5.30
C PHE A 58 15.67 4.02 4.81
N THR A 59 15.92 3.15 3.85
CA THR A 59 17.23 2.99 3.22
C THR A 59 17.73 4.31 2.61
N HIS A 60 16.81 5.12 2.09
CA HIS A 60 17.14 6.41 1.51
C HIS A 60 16.45 7.51 2.32
N PRO A 61 17.15 8.63 2.66
CA PRO A 61 16.59 9.67 3.51
C PRO A 61 15.39 10.41 2.91
N ASP A 62 15.23 10.38 1.59
CA ASP A 62 14.13 11.06 0.92
C ASP A 62 12.85 10.22 0.87
N TYR A 63 12.91 8.96 1.26
CA TYR A 63 11.73 8.11 1.28
C TYR A 63 10.82 8.48 2.45
N LEU A 64 9.56 8.71 2.15
CA LEU A 64 8.55 9.09 3.15
C LEU A 64 7.57 7.97 3.46
N ILE A 65 7.46 6.98 2.57
CA ILE A 65 6.48 5.92 2.66
C ILE A 65 6.95 4.67 1.91
N GLU A 66 6.59 3.51 2.43
CA GLU A 66 6.81 2.23 1.76
C GLU A 66 5.57 1.36 1.95
N MET A 67 5.22 0.59 0.93
CA MET A 67 4.09 -0.32 0.97
C MET A 67 4.50 -1.70 0.48
N ASN A 68 4.14 -2.72 1.27
CA ASN A 68 4.23 -4.12 0.85
C ASN A 68 2.81 -4.64 0.65
N ALA A 69 2.62 -5.48 -0.35
CA ALA A 69 1.33 -6.08 -0.62
C ALA A 69 1.49 -7.57 -0.93
N ILE A 70 0.49 -8.35 -0.55
CA ILE A 70 0.40 -9.77 -0.89
C ILE A 70 -0.90 -9.98 -1.66
N ALA A 71 -0.78 -10.57 -2.83
CA ALA A 71 -1.93 -10.87 -3.68
C ALA A 71 -1.99 -12.37 -3.94
N VAL A 72 -3.20 -12.91 -4.00
CA VAL A 72 -3.44 -14.29 -4.42
C VAL A 72 -4.12 -14.21 -5.78
N LEU A 73 -3.39 -14.65 -6.81
CA LEU A 73 -3.85 -14.55 -8.19
C LEU A 73 -4.77 -15.72 -8.55
N PRO A 74 -5.73 -15.48 -9.45
CA PRO A 74 -6.63 -16.55 -9.93
C PRO A 74 -5.88 -17.61 -10.73
#